data_0870a06e27821275c14ea24cd3b8943c
#
_entry.id   0870a06e27821275c14ea24cd3b8943c
#
_cell.length_a   1.000
_cell.length_b   1.000
_cell.length_c   1.000
_cell.angle_alpha   90.00
_cell.angle_beta   90.00
_cell.angle_gamma   90.00
#
_symmetry.space_group_name_H-M   'P 1'
#
loop_
_entity.id
_entity.type
_entity.pdbx_description
1 polymer ?
#
loop_
_entity_poly.entity_id
_entity_poly.type
_entity_poly.pdbx_seq_one_letter_code
_entity_poly.pdbx_strand_id
1 'polypeptide(L)'
;GLFSVVAQILVPLAATLASPEKRGKVVGTIMSGLLLGILLARPVAGLLASLGGWRTVYWVASVLMVIMALALWRGLPKVKQENHLNYPQLLASVFSLFTRDKLLRTRAILGCLTFANFSILWTSMAFLLAAPPFNYSEGVIGLFGLAGAAGALGARPAGGLADKGKSHMTTSAGLVLLLLSWAAIWYGHVS
;
A
#
# COMPACT_ATOMS: atom_id res chain seq x y z
N GLY A 1 10.28 -1.68 9.53
CA GLY A 1 10.53 -0.66 10.51
C GLY A 1 10.96 0.69 9.92
N LEU A 2 12.08 1.22 10.39
CA LEU A 2 12.52 2.61 10.12
C LEU A 2 12.63 2.94 8.61
N PHE A 3 13.01 1.99 7.78
CA PHE A 3 13.18 2.18 6.33
C PHE A 3 11.90 2.03 5.50
N SER A 4 10.77 1.64 6.10
CA SER A 4 9.49 1.55 5.37
C SER A 4 8.93 2.92 4.98
N VAL A 5 9.44 3.99 5.59
CA VAL A 5 9.07 5.40 5.30
C VAL A 5 9.61 5.87 3.94
N VAL A 6 10.62 5.20 3.38
CA VAL A 6 11.28 5.61 2.12
C VAL A 6 10.28 5.77 0.97
N ALA A 7 9.35 4.84 0.82
CA ALA A 7 8.34 4.92 -0.24
C ALA A 7 7.45 6.17 -0.11
N GLN A 8 7.11 6.57 1.12
CA GLN A 8 6.29 7.75 1.39
C GLN A 8 7.05 9.06 1.18
N ILE A 9 8.38 9.04 1.27
CA ILE A 9 9.23 10.19 0.96
C ILE A 9 9.45 10.30 -0.57
N LEU A 10 9.65 9.19 -1.25
CA LEU A 10 9.97 9.19 -2.69
C LEU A 10 8.82 9.70 -3.56
N VAL A 11 7.57 9.43 -3.20
CA VAL A 11 6.40 9.86 -4.00
C VAL A 11 6.27 11.39 -4.04
N PRO A 12 6.22 12.11 -2.90
CA PRO A 12 6.21 13.58 -2.91
C PRO A 12 7.47 14.17 -3.55
N LEU A 13 8.65 13.59 -3.27
CA LEU A 13 9.91 14.03 -3.86
C LEU A 13 9.88 13.97 -5.38
N ALA A 14 9.43 12.86 -5.94
CA ALA A 14 9.29 12.74 -7.39
C ALA A 14 8.26 13.71 -7.98
N ALA A 15 7.18 14.00 -7.25
CA ALA A 15 6.22 15.01 -7.64
C ALA A 15 6.80 16.43 -7.64
N THR A 16 7.72 16.75 -6.72
CA THR A 16 8.40 18.05 -6.68
C THR A 16 9.48 18.20 -7.74
N LEU A 17 10.16 17.10 -8.10
CA LEU A 17 11.21 17.09 -9.14
C LEU A 17 10.62 17.09 -10.55
N ALA A 18 9.37 16.71 -10.72
CA ALA A 18 8.70 16.68 -12.02
C ALA A 18 8.19 18.07 -12.43
N SER A 19 8.27 18.39 -13.74
CA SER A 19 7.63 19.59 -14.27
C SER A 19 6.11 19.55 -14.05
N PRO A 20 5.43 20.71 -13.89
CA PRO A 20 4.00 20.77 -13.63
C PRO A 20 3.16 19.92 -14.58
N GLU A 21 3.51 19.92 -15.87
CA GLU A 21 2.79 19.21 -16.95
C GLU A 21 2.97 17.68 -16.87
N LYS A 22 4.06 17.21 -16.26
CA LYS A 22 4.42 15.78 -16.18
C LYS A 22 4.20 15.18 -14.77
N ARG A 23 3.86 16.02 -13.80
CA ARG A 23 3.73 15.62 -12.38
C ARG A 23 2.77 14.45 -12.20
N GLY A 24 1.59 14.52 -12.80
CA GLY A 24 0.59 13.44 -12.75
C GLY A 24 1.11 12.13 -13.35
N LYS A 25 1.80 12.20 -14.50
CA LYS A 25 2.39 11.03 -15.15
C LYS A 25 3.47 10.37 -14.29
N VAL A 26 4.34 11.16 -13.68
CA VAL A 26 5.42 10.67 -12.81
C VAL A 26 4.86 10.00 -11.57
N VAL A 27 3.94 10.67 -10.87
CA VAL A 27 3.26 10.10 -9.70
C VAL A 27 2.50 8.83 -10.07
N GLY A 28 1.77 8.84 -11.18
CA GLY A 28 1.05 7.66 -11.69
C GLY A 28 1.97 6.48 -11.96
N THR A 29 3.15 6.73 -12.54
CA THR A 29 4.15 5.67 -12.80
C THR A 29 4.67 5.06 -11.49
N ILE A 30 5.00 5.90 -10.51
CA ILE A 30 5.49 5.43 -9.20
C ILE A 30 4.39 4.65 -8.46
N MET A 31 3.15 5.13 -8.49
CA MET A 31 2.02 4.42 -7.90
C MET A 31 1.74 3.09 -8.59
N SER A 32 1.87 3.02 -9.92
CA SER A 32 1.77 1.75 -10.65
C SER A 32 2.86 0.78 -10.25
N GLY A 33 4.10 1.26 -10.06
CA GLY A 33 5.20 0.44 -9.55
C GLY A 33 4.96 -0.06 -8.13
N LEU A 34 4.41 0.79 -7.25
CA LEU A 34 4.02 0.42 -5.90
C LEU A 34 2.96 -0.69 -5.90
N LEU A 35 1.91 -0.53 -6.71
CA LEU A 35 0.85 -1.52 -6.83
C LEU A 35 1.36 -2.85 -7.38
N LEU A 36 2.19 -2.80 -8.43
CA LEU A 36 2.85 -4.00 -8.97
C LEU A 36 3.74 -4.67 -7.92
N GLY A 37 4.48 -3.89 -7.12
CA GLY A 37 5.31 -4.41 -6.04
C GLY A 37 4.48 -5.14 -4.98
N ILE A 38 3.37 -4.55 -4.54
CA ILE A 38 2.45 -5.17 -3.57
C ILE A 38 1.86 -6.47 -4.15
N LEU A 39 1.50 -6.46 -5.43
CA LEU A 39 0.95 -7.59 -6.15
C LEU A 39 1.93 -8.75 -6.25
N LEU A 40 3.13 -8.46 -6.72
CA LEU A 40 4.15 -9.48 -6.98
C LEU A 40 4.87 -9.94 -5.71
N ALA A 41 4.87 -9.15 -4.65
CA ALA A 41 5.57 -9.48 -3.41
C ALA A 41 5.11 -10.82 -2.82
N ARG A 42 3.81 -11.11 -2.86
CA ARG A 42 3.26 -12.34 -2.27
C ARG A 42 3.65 -13.61 -3.03
N PRO A 43 3.36 -13.75 -4.34
CA PRO A 43 3.75 -14.94 -5.09
C PRO A 43 5.29 -15.10 -5.15
N VAL A 44 6.04 -14.01 -5.25
CA VAL A 44 7.52 -14.07 -5.21
C VAL A 44 8.02 -14.53 -3.85
N ALA A 45 7.47 -13.99 -2.75
CA ALA A 45 7.83 -14.42 -1.40
C ALA A 45 7.47 -15.89 -1.17
N GLY A 46 6.28 -16.35 -1.60
CA GLY A 46 5.88 -17.75 -1.53
C GLY A 46 6.83 -18.67 -2.32
N LEU A 47 7.21 -18.28 -3.54
CA LEU A 47 8.17 -19.02 -4.35
C LEU A 47 9.55 -19.08 -3.69
N LEU A 48 10.07 -17.97 -3.20
CA LEU A 48 11.36 -17.91 -2.52
C LEU A 48 11.37 -18.74 -1.22
N ALA A 49 10.26 -18.72 -0.48
CA ALA A 49 10.10 -19.49 0.73
C ALA A 49 10.06 -21.00 0.44
N SER A 50 9.42 -21.42 -0.65
CA SER A 50 9.42 -22.83 -1.07
C SER A 50 10.78 -23.35 -1.54
N LEU A 51 11.64 -22.48 -2.09
CA LEU A 51 12.98 -22.84 -2.57
C LEU A 51 14.04 -22.90 -1.46
N GLY A 52 13.97 -22.04 -0.47
CA GLY A 52 15.05 -21.92 0.53
C GLY A 52 14.56 -21.53 1.93
N GLY A 53 13.26 -21.65 2.19
CA GLY A 53 12.64 -21.27 3.45
C GLY A 53 12.46 -19.76 3.61
N TRP A 54 11.76 -19.35 4.68
CA TRP A 54 11.38 -17.98 4.94
C TRP A 54 12.57 -16.99 5.02
N ARG A 55 13.75 -17.46 5.43
CA ARG A 55 14.96 -16.63 5.51
C ARG A 55 15.45 -16.14 4.15
N THR A 56 15.26 -16.94 3.09
CA THR A 56 15.64 -16.59 1.71
C THR A 56 14.92 -15.33 1.22
N VAL A 57 13.65 -15.17 1.61
CA VAL A 57 12.87 -13.96 1.28
C VAL A 57 13.55 -12.70 1.81
N TYR A 58 14.00 -12.74 3.06
CA TYR A 58 14.70 -11.59 3.69
C TYR A 58 16.09 -11.32 3.10
N TRP A 59 16.83 -12.38 2.75
CA TRP A 59 18.13 -12.21 2.08
C TRP A 59 17.96 -11.54 0.70
N VAL A 60 17.04 -12.03 -0.12
CA VAL A 60 16.75 -11.42 -1.43
C VAL A 60 16.25 -9.98 -1.27
N ALA A 61 15.35 -9.74 -0.33
CA ALA A 61 14.86 -8.39 -0.05
C ALA A 61 15.99 -7.45 0.38
N SER A 62 16.92 -7.92 1.24
CA SER A 62 18.07 -7.12 1.68
C SER A 62 18.99 -6.74 0.53
N VAL A 63 19.29 -7.68 -0.36
CA VAL A 63 20.11 -7.40 -1.55
C VAL A 63 19.44 -6.39 -2.47
N LEU A 64 18.14 -6.56 -2.74
CA LEU A 64 17.37 -5.61 -3.56
C LEU A 64 17.32 -4.21 -2.92
N MET A 65 17.19 -4.11 -1.61
CA MET A 65 17.24 -2.83 -0.89
C MET A 65 18.57 -2.13 -1.01
N VAL A 66 19.69 -2.87 -0.94
CA VAL A 66 21.04 -2.30 -1.15
C VAL A 66 21.20 -1.80 -2.59
N ILE A 67 20.78 -2.59 -3.57
CA ILE A 67 20.83 -2.18 -4.99
C ILE A 67 19.99 -0.90 -5.19
N MET A 68 18.78 -0.86 -4.64
CA MET A 68 17.89 0.30 -4.73
C MET A 68 18.52 1.53 -4.04
N ALA A 69 19.11 1.36 -2.86
CA ALA A 69 19.79 2.44 -2.14
C ALA A 69 20.94 3.03 -2.95
N LEU A 70 21.76 2.18 -3.59
CA LEU A 70 22.86 2.62 -4.45
C LEU A 70 22.35 3.33 -5.71
N ALA A 71 21.28 2.82 -6.33
CA ALA A 71 20.67 3.45 -7.49
C ALA A 71 20.10 4.84 -7.16
N LEU A 72 19.38 4.96 -6.04
CA LEU A 72 18.86 6.24 -5.55
C LEU A 72 19.98 7.22 -5.18
N TRP A 73 21.03 6.75 -4.51
CA TRP A 73 22.17 7.59 -4.14
C TRP A 73 22.86 8.20 -5.35
N ARG A 74 22.97 7.42 -6.46
CA ARG A 74 23.53 7.93 -7.72
C ARG A 74 22.56 8.75 -8.57
N GLY A 75 21.28 8.40 -8.55
CA GLY A 75 20.27 8.98 -9.44
C GLY A 75 19.55 10.21 -8.90
N LEU A 76 19.48 10.37 -7.56
CA LEU A 76 18.75 11.49 -6.97
C LEU A 76 19.61 12.76 -6.96
N PRO A 77 19.09 13.89 -7.48
CA PRO A 77 19.74 15.18 -7.34
C PRO A 77 19.75 15.62 -5.87
N LYS A 78 20.80 16.35 -5.48
CA LYS A 78 20.85 16.97 -4.16
C LYS A 78 19.84 18.10 -4.10
N VAL A 79 18.72 17.87 -3.42
CA VAL A 79 17.70 18.90 -3.20
C VAL A 79 18.10 19.71 -1.99
N LYS A 80 18.29 21.01 -2.17
CA LYS A 80 18.41 21.95 -1.06
C LYS A 80 17.05 22.12 -0.41
N GLN A 81 16.96 21.79 0.85
CA GLN A 81 15.73 21.96 1.64
C GLN A 81 15.65 23.44 2.06
N GLU A 82 14.67 24.15 1.52
CA GLU A 82 14.45 25.58 1.86
C GLU A 82 13.63 25.77 3.15
N ASN A 83 13.13 24.69 3.74
CA ASN A 83 12.30 24.75 4.94
C ASN A 83 13.16 24.70 6.21
N HIS A 84 13.17 25.80 6.95
CA HIS A 84 13.84 25.96 8.24
C HIS A 84 13.00 25.53 9.46
N LEU A 85 11.98 24.67 9.26
CA LEU A 85 11.18 24.16 10.38
C LEU A 85 12.00 23.14 11.17
N ASN A 86 12.15 23.38 12.46
CA ASN A 86 12.72 22.39 13.37
C ASN A 86 11.81 21.15 13.47
N TYR A 87 12.42 19.98 13.69
CA TYR A 87 11.70 18.70 13.78
C TYR A 87 10.49 18.72 14.75
N PRO A 88 10.58 19.32 15.97
CA PRO A 88 9.43 19.48 16.86
C PRO A 88 8.30 20.31 16.26
N GLN A 89 8.64 21.38 15.53
CA GLN A 89 7.66 22.24 14.86
C GLN A 89 6.96 21.50 13.71
N LEU A 90 7.69 20.64 13.00
CA LEU A 90 7.13 19.79 11.96
C LEU A 90 6.11 18.82 12.55
N LEU A 91 6.45 18.13 13.64
CA LEU A 91 5.52 17.25 14.34
C LEU A 91 4.29 18.00 14.88
N ALA A 92 4.51 19.16 15.49
CA ALA A 92 3.42 20.00 15.97
C ALA A 92 2.49 20.45 14.83
N SER A 93 3.03 20.73 13.64
CA SER A 93 2.23 21.10 12.46
C SER A 93 1.32 19.96 11.99
N VAL A 94 1.80 18.73 12.01
CA VAL A 94 0.99 17.54 11.65
C VAL A 94 -0.18 17.36 12.63
N PHE A 95 0.10 17.45 13.94
CA PHE A 95 -0.96 17.39 14.96
C PHE A 95 -1.94 18.56 14.84
N SER A 96 -1.45 19.76 14.58
CA SER A 96 -2.27 20.95 14.37
C SER A 96 -3.20 20.79 13.15
N LEU A 97 -2.71 20.27 12.03
CA LEU A 97 -3.50 19.99 10.85
C LEU A 97 -4.59 18.94 11.13
N PHE A 98 -4.23 17.86 11.81
CA PHE A 98 -5.19 16.81 12.17
C PHE A 98 -6.31 17.31 13.07
N THR A 99 -6.02 18.21 13.99
CA THR A 99 -7.03 18.77 14.91
C THR A 99 -7.88 19.87 14.25
N ARG A 100 -7.30 20.68 13.38
CA ARG A 100 -7.99 21.82 12.75
C ARG A 100 -8.80 21.43 11.51
N ASP A 101 -8.29 20.54 10.69
CA ASP A 101 -8.95 20.13 9.44
C ASP A 101 -9.84 18.91 9.67
N LYS A 102 -11.15 19.15 9.72
CA LYS A 102 -12.16 18.12 9.90
C LYS A 102 -12.20 17.12 8.73
N LEU A 103 -11.98 17.61 7.50
CA LEU A 103 -11.98 16.75 6.32
C LEU A 103 -10.77 15.81 6.34
N LEU A 104 -9.58 16.35 6.62
CA LEU A 104 -8.35 15.56 6.75
C LEU A 104 -8.50 14.49 7.83
N ARG A 105 -9.03 14.85 9.00
CA ARG A 105 -9.27 13.91 10.10
C ARG A 105 -10.21 12.78 9.70
N THR A 106 -11.33 13.09 9.08
CA THR A 106 -12.29 12.07 8.61
C THR A 106 -11.66 11.14 7.59
N ARG A 107 -10.90 11.66 6.62
CA ARG A 107 -10.21 10.86 5.61
C ARG A 107 -9.09 10.01 6.22
N ALA A 108 -8.35 10.53 7.19
CA ALA A 108 -7.30 9.79 7.89
C ALA A 108 -7.87 8.63 8.70
N ILE A 109 -8.98 8.83 9.43
CA ILE A 109 -9.65 7.76 10.18
C ILE A 109 -10.17 6.68 9.24
N LEU A 110 -10.85 7.05 8.14
CA LEU A 110 -11.32 6.10 7.13
C LEU A 110 -10.16 5.30 6.52
N GLY A 111 -9.06 5.97 6.20
CA GLY A 111 -7.85 5.32 5.69
C GLY A 111 -7.25 4.33 6.69
N CYS A 112 -7.18 4.71 7.96
CA CYS A 112 -6.70 3.86 9.05
C CYS A 112 -7.58 2.60 9.21
N LEU A 113 -8.90 2.76 9.26
CA LEU A 113 -9.84 1.65 9.37
C LEU A 113 -9.78 0.72 8.15
N THR A 114 -9.68 1.28 6.94
CA THR A 114 -9.56 0.49 5.71
C THR A 114 -8.26 -0.31 5.70
N PHE A 115 -7.15 0.30 6.12
CA PHE A 115 -5.85 -0.38 6.20
C PHE A 115 -5.83 -1.46 7.29
N ALA A 116 -6.49 -1.21 8.42
CA ALA A 116 -6.67 -2.21 9.48
C ALA A 116 -7.45 -3.43 8.96
N ASN A 117 -8.58 -3.21 8.27
CA ASN A 117 -9.34 -4.28 7.64
C ASN A 117 -8.51 -5.08 6.64
N PHE A 118 -7.75 -4.39 5.78
CA PHE A 118 -6.83 -5.03 4.84
C PHE A 118 -5.80 -5.92 5.56
N SER A 119 -5.19 -5.41 6.62
CA SER A 119 -4.16 -6.14 7.39
C SER A 119 -4.76 -7.36 8.10
N ILE A 120 -5.93 -7.22 8.72
CA ILE A 120 -6.64 -8.32 9.37
C ILE A 120 -6.97 -9.41 8.35
N LEU A 121 -7.61 -9.05 7.24
CA LEU A 121 -7.99 -10.01 6.20
C LEU A 121 -6.79 -10.83 5.72
N TRP A 122 -5.71 -10.16 5.32
CA TRP A 122 -4.54 -10.84 4.76
C TRP A 122 -3.79 -11.69 5.78
N THR A 123 -3.73 -11.25 7.03
CA THR A 123 -3.07 -12.02 8.09
C THR A 123 -3.91 -13.25 8.46
N SER A 124 -5.20 -13.07 8.70
CA SER A 124 -6.10 -14.17 9.07
C SER A 124 -6.23 -15.20 7.96
N MET A 125 -6.33 -14.77 6.70
CA MET A 125 -6.43 -15.65 5.54
C MET A 125 -5.18 -16.52 5.39
N ALA A 126 -3.99 -15.97 5.60
CA ALA A 126 -2.75 -16.74 5.51
C ALA A 126 -2.72 -17.88 6.53
N PHE A 127 -3.10 -17.62 7.78
CA PHE A 127 -3.19 -18.66 8.81
C PHE A 127 -4.29 -19.67 8.54
N LEU A 128 -5.45 -19.22 8.10
CA LEU A 128 -6.59 -20.11 7.78
C LEU A 128 -6.23 -21.10 6.67
N LEU A 129 -5.61 -20.62 5.58
CA LEU A 129 -5.26 -21.45 4.44
C LEU A 129 -4.08 -22.40 4.71
N ALA A 130 -3.19 -22.06 5.65
CA ALA A 130 -2.11 -22.91 6.09
C ALA A 130 -2.55 -24.01 7.06
N ALA A 131 -3.70 -23.84 7.74
CA ALA A 131 -4.24 -24.78 8.71
C ALA A 131 -5.16 -25.84 8.06
N PRO A 132 -5.42 -27.01 8.74
CA PRO A 132 -6.45 -27.93 8.31
C PRO A 132 -7.84 -27.25 8.24
N PRO A 133 -8.70 -27.61 7.28
CA PRO A 133 -8.57 -28.69 6.31
C PRO A 133 -7.79 -28.36 5.04
N PHE A 134 -7.40 -27.08 4.83
CA PHE A 134 -6.82 -26.60 3.56
C PHE A 134 -5.37 -27.06 3.36
N ASN A 135 -4.52 -26.86 4.36
CA ASN A 135 -3.09 -27.22 4.32
C ASN A 135 -2.36 -26.75 3.05
N TYR A 136 -2.69 -25.54 2.56
CA TYR A 136 -2.08 -25.01 1.35
C TYR A 136 -0.62 -24.60 1.57
N SER A 137 0.21 -24.86 0.56
CA SER A 137 1.60 -24.43 0.56
C SER A 137 1.71 -22.90 0.50
N GLU A 138 2.84 -22.36 0.97
CA GLU A 138 3.11 -20.91 0.95
C GLU A 138 3.00 -20.32 -0.45
N GLY A 139 3.40 -21.08 -1.48
CA GLY A 139 3.27 -20.67 -2.89
C GLY A 139 1.82 -20.50 -3.32
N VAL A 140 0.95 -21.46 -2.95
CA VAL A 140 -0.49 -21.39 -3.25
C VAL A 140 -1.16 -20.25 -2.50
N ILE A 141 -0.83 -20.06 -1.21
CA ILE A 141 -1.32 -18.92 -0.42
C ILE A 141 -0.90 -17.59 -1.07
N GLY A 142 0.33 -17.52 -1.59
CA GLY A 142 0.83 -16.35 -2.32
C GLY A 142 -0.01 -16.01 -3.55
N LEU A 143 -0.54 -17.00 -4.27
CA LEU A 143 -1.39 -16.78 -5.45
C LEU A 143 -2.71 -16.07 -5.13
N PHE A 144 -3.24 -16.20 -3.92
CA PHE A 144 -4.41 -15.41 -3.49
C PHE A 144 -4.15 -13.91 -3.53
N GLY A 145 -2.87 -13.49 -3.48
CA GLY A 145 -2.48 -12.11 -3.71
C GLY A 145 -2.91 -11.58 -5.08
N LEU A 146 -3.04 -12.44 -6.09
CA LEU A 146 -3.53 -12.06 -7.43
C LEU A 146 -5.01 -11.66 -7.41
N ALA A 147 -5.81 -12.24 -6.53
CA ALA A 147 -7.20 -11.81 -6.34
C ALA A 147 -7.28 -10.35 -5.82
N GLY A 148 -6.35 -9.96 -4.93
CA GLY A 148 -6.20 -8.58 -4.48
C GLY A 148 -5.83 -7.61 -5.61
N ALA A 149 -5.10 -8.09 -6.63
CA ALA A 149 -4.76 -7.32 -7.82
C ALA A 149 -5.97 -6.96 -8.67
N ALA A 150 -6.88 -7.90 -8.85
CA ALA A 150 -8.14 -7.63 -9.55
C ALA A 150 -8.93 -6.51 -8.85
N GLY A 151 -8.93 -6.49 -7.50
CA GLY A 151 -9.47 -5.38 -6.72
C GLY A 151 -8.74 -4.04 -6.95
N ALA A 152 -7.41 -4.06 -7.09
CA ALA A 152 -6.62 -2.86 -7.37
C ALA A 152 -6.94 -2.25 -8.74
N LEU A 153 -7.33 -3.04 -9.74
CA LEU A 153 -7.80 -2.54 -11.03
C LEU A 153 -9.06 -1.67 -10.92
N GLY A 154 -9.92 -1.95 -9.93
CA GLY A 154 -11.10 -1.15 -9.60
C GLY A 154 -10.77 0.25 -9.07
N ALA A 155 -9.54 0.49 -8.58
CA ALA A 155 -9.15 1.79 -8.04
C ALA A 155 -9.08 2.90 -9.11
N ARG A 156 -8.73 2.55 -10.35
CA ARG A 156 -8.67 3.53 -11.46
C ARG A 156 -10.04 4.17 -11.78
N PRO A 157 -11.11 3.41 -12.06
CA PRO A 157 -12.42 4.00 -12.29
C PRO A 157 -12.96 4.74 -11.06
N ALA A 158 -12.66 4.26 -9.84
CA ALA A 158 -13.04 4.93 -8.61
C ALA A 158 -12.37 6.31 -8.48
N GLY A 159 -11.07 6.42 -8.81
CA GLY A 159 -10.34 7.68 -8.87
C GLY A 159 -10.95 8.65 -9.88
N GLY A 160 -11.24 8.20 -11.08
CA GLY A 160 -11.86 9.02 -12.14
C GLY A 160 -13.27 9.51 -11.77
N LEU A 161 -14.02 8.76 -10.98
CA LEU A 161 -15.31 9.20 -10.44
C LEU A 161 -15.13 10.24 -9.32
N ALA A 162 -14.09 10.08 -8.49
CA ALA A 162 -13.77 11.05 -7.45
C ALA A 162 -13.36 12.41 -8.04
N ASP A 163 -12.57 12.41 -9.13
CA ASP A 163 -12.17 13.62 -9.86
C ASP A 163 -13.38 14.37 -10.46
N LYS A 164 -14.44 13.64 -10.78
CA LYS A 164 -15.73 14.20 -11.23
C LYS A 164 -16.63 14.70 -10.09
N GLY A 165 -16.09 14.89 -8.88
CA GLY A 165 -16.82 15.36 -7.71
C GLY A 165 -17.69 14.31 -7.01
N LYS A 166 -17.66 13.04 -7.45
CA LYS A 166 -18.47 11.93 -6.90
C LYS A 166 -17.72 11.16 -5.79
N SER A 167 -16.83 11.81 -5.06
CA SER A 167 -15.98 11.17 -4.04
C SER A 167 -16.80 10.54 -2.89
N HIS A 168 -17.93 11.13 -2.51
CA HIS A 168 -18.82 10.54 -1.50
C HIS A 168 -19.45 9.24 -1.99
N MET A 169 -19.90 9.21 -3.22
CA MET A 169 -20.51 8.02 -3.82
C MET A 169 -19.51 6.86 -3.95
N THR A 170 -18.27 7.16 -4.38
CA THR A 170 -17.22 6.15 -4.46
C THR A 170 -16.82 5.61 -3.08
N THR A 171 -16.75 6.49 -2.08
CA THR A 171 -16.46 6.08 -0.69
C THR A 171 -17.58 5.19 -0.14
N SER A 172 -18.85 5.59 -0.32
CA SER A 172 -20.01 4.79 0.15
C SER A 172 -20.08 3.43 -0.55
N ALA A 173 -19.88 3.40 -1.87
CA ALA A 173 -19.84 2.14 -2.63
C ALA A 173 -18.71 1.22 -2.15
N GLY A 174 -17.52 1.76 -1.89
CA GLY A 174 -16.41 0.99 -1.34
C GLY A 174 -16.71 0.40 0.05
N LEU A 175 -17.35 1.17 0.93
CA LEU A 175 -17.74 0.68 2.26
C LEU A 175 -18.82 -0.41 2.17
N VAL A 176 -19.82 -0.25 1.30
CA VAL A 176 -20.84 -1.28 1.07
C VAL A 176 -20.21 -2.56 0.53
N LEU A 177 -19.31 -2.49 -0.46
CA LEU A 177 -18.59 -3.64 -0.97
C LEU A 177 -17.75 -4.33 0.12
N LEU A 178 -17.12 -3.56 1.00
CA LEU A 178 -16.37 -4.09 2.13
C LEU A 178 -17.28 -4.85 3.09
N LEU A 179 -18.43 -4.31 3.45
CA LEU A 179 -19.43 -4.97 4.30
C LEU A 179 -19.96 -6.25 3.65
N LEU A 180 -20.29 -6.21 2.37
CA LEU A 180 -20.75 -7.39 1.62
C LEU A 180 -19.67 -8.48 1.56
N SER A 181 -18.40 -8.13 1.42
CA SER A 181 -17.31 -9.10 1.42
C SER A 181 -17.18 -9.81 2.76
N TRP A 182 -17.28 -9.10 3.88
CA TRP A 182 -17.28 -9.71 5.21
C TRP A 182 -18.51 -10.58 5.46
N ALA A 183 -19.69 -10.14 5.01
CA ALA A 183 -20.91 -10.94 5.08
C ALA A 183 -20.80 -12.23 4.28
N ALA A 184 -20.19 -12.19 3.09
CA ALA A 184 -19.94 -13.38 2.27
C ALA A 184 -18.97 -14.35 2.94
N ILE A 185 -17.90 -13.85 3.57
CA ILE A 185 -16.95 -14.67 4.35
C ILE A 185 -17.66 -15.34 5.53
N TRP A 186 -18.48 -14.56 6.25
CA TRP A 186 -19.26 -15.10 7.37
C TRP A 186 -20.19 -16.21 6.92
N TYR A 187 -20.94 -15.99 5.86
CA TYR A 187 -21.89 -17.00 5.33
C TYR A 187 -21.18 -18.27 4.85
N GLY A 188 -20.05 -18.12 4.15
CA GLY A 188 -19.24 -19.26 3.69
C GLY A 188 -18.53 -20.03 4.80
N HIS A 189 -18.40 -19.48 6.01
CA HIS A 189 -17.83 -20.18 7.17
C HIS A 189 -18.90 -21.03 7.91
N VAL A 190 -20.18 -20.69 7.78
CA VAL A 190 -21.30 -21.34 8.50
C VAL A 190 -21.93 -22.48 7.65
N SER A 191 -21.64 -22.51 6.35
CA SER A 191 -22.09 -23.55 5.41
C SER A 191 -21.03 -24.64 5.23
#